data_5fa64a442da2442813a1699525dfd4ca
#
_entry.id   5fa64a442da2442813a1699525dfd4ca
#
_cell.length_a   1.000
_cell.length_b   1.000
_cell.length_c   1.000
_cell.angle_alpha   90.00
_cell.angle_beta   90.00
_cell.angle_gamma   90.00
#
_symmetry.space_group_name_H-M   'P 1'
#
loop_
_entity.id
_entity.type
_entity.pdbx_description
1 polymer ?
#
loop_
_entity_poly.entity_id
_entity_poly.type
_entity_poly.pdbx_seq_one_letter_code
_entity_poly.pdbx_strand_id
1 'polypeptide(L)'
;MSNYAVIGRYVLDPAVFDVLDRTAPGRGGEIQLTDALQTLAADGTVHGVVFDGLRYDTGDKADYLRTVVRLACARPDLGPEFTDWLKGFVATLESGEKAGRGRGLAA
;
A
#
# COMPACT_ATOMS: atom_id res chain seq x y z
N MET A 1 12.29 -19.44 -10.87
CA MET A 1 11.34 -18.31 -10.68
C MET A 1 11.55 -17.75 -9.30
N SER A 2 11.52 -16.44 -9.13
CA SER A 2 11.64 -15.77 -7.84
C SER A 2 10.28 -15.61 -7.18
N ASN A 3 10.22 -15.67 -5.84
CA ASN A 3 9.02 -15.34 -5.05
C ASN A 3 8.92 -13.85 -4.71
N TYR A 4 9.87 -13.04 -5.20
CA TYR A 4 9.84 -11.60 -5.01
C TYR A 4 8.86 -10.94 -5.99
N ALA A 5 8.11 -9.96 -5.49
CA ALA A 5 7.20 -9.16 -6.29
C ALA A 5 7.63 -7.69 -6.28
N VAL A 6 7.52 -7.04 -7.42
CA VAL A 6 7.77 -5.60 -7.53
C VAL A 6 6.60 -4.85 -6.90
N ILE A 7 6.91 -3.91 -5.99
CA ILE A 7 5.90 -3.15 -5.24
C ILE A 7 5.65 -1.74 -5.78
N GLY A 8 6.18 -1.44 -6.97
CA GLY A 8 5.84 -0.22 -7.73
C GLY A 8 6.65 1.02 -7.34
N ARG A 9 7.82 0.87 -6.69
CA ARG A 9 8.77 1.98 -6.51
C ARG A 9 10.01 1.75 -7.34
N TYR A 10 10.33 2.74 -8.18
CA TYR A 10 11.43 2.66 -9.13
C TYR A 10 12.29 3.91 -9.05
N VAL A 11 13.59 3.72 -9.15
CA VAL A 11 14.57 4.75 -9.52
C VAL A 11 15.15 4.31 -10.84
N LEU A 12 14.89 5.06 -11.89
CA LEU A 12 15.22 4.67 -13.26
C LEU A 12 16.19 5.66 -13.88
N ASP A 13 17.13 5.14 -14.64
CA ASP A 13 17.99 5.94 -15.52
C ASP A 13 17.14 6.56 -16.65
N PRO A 14 17.48 7.78 -17.12
CA PRO A 14 16.79 8.39 -18.26
C PRO A 14 16.72 7.52 -19.53
N ALA A 15 17.63 6.56 -19.71
CA ALA A 15 17.58 5.59 -20.80
C ALA A 15 16.26 4.79 -20.86
N VAL A 16 15.48 4.76 -19.77
CA VAL A 16 14.16 4.14 -19.77
C VAL A 16 13.22 4.77 -20.81
N PHE A 17 13.35 6.06 -21.09
CA PHE A 17 12.51 6.74 -22.09
C PHE A 17 12.80 6.24 -23.51
N ASP A 18 14.06 6.00 -23.84
CA ASP A 18 14.44 5.45 -25.14
C ASP A 18 13.93 4.01 -25.33
N VAL A 19 13.80 3.27 -24.24
CA VAL A 19 13.22 1.92 -24.27
C VAL A 19 11.71 1.99 -24.39
N LEU A 20 11.05 2.90 -23.67
CA LEU A 20 9.60 3.10 -23.74
C LEU A 20 9.15 3.53 -25.15
N ASP A 21 9.89 4.41 -25.81
CA ASP A 21 9.60 4.85 -27.18
C ASP A 21 9.58 3.70 -28.19
N ARG A 22 10.32 2.62 -27.91
CA ARG A 22 10.41 1.43 -28.74
C ARG A 22 9.57 0.25 -28.24
N THR A 23 8.96 0.39 -27.06
CA THR A 23 8.14 -0.66 -26.47
C THR A 23 6.79 -0.74 -27.18
N ALA A 24 6.47 -1.91 -27.70
CA ALA A 24 5.17 -2.14 -28.32
C ALA A 24 4.04 -2.10 -27.28
N PRO A 25 2.84 -1.66 -27.65
CA PRO A 25 1.66 -1.76 -26.77
C PRO A 25 1.44 -3.21 -26.31
N GLY A 26 1.29 -3.39 -25.01
CA GLY A 26 1.04 -4.68 -24.36
C GLY A 26 -0.45 -4.93 -24.10
N ARG A 27 -0.74 -5.56 -22.98
CA ARG A 27 -2.11 -5.89 -22.58
C ARG A 27 -2.98 -4.62 -22.46
N GLY A 28 -4.13 -4.62 -23.12
CA GLY A 28 -5.04 -3.48 -23.15
C GLY A 28 -4.69 -2.38 -24.15
N GLY A 29 -3.65 -2.57 -24.98
CA GLY A 29 -3.21 -1.57 -25.97
C GLY A 29 -2.39 -0.43 -25.36
N GLU A 30 -1.95 -0.55 -24.11
CA GLU A 30 -1.13 0.44 -23.41
C GLU A 30 0.33 0.03 -23.39
N ILE A 31 1.24 1.01 -23.43
CA ILE A 31 2.67 0.79 -23.19
C ILE A 31 2.87 0.49 -21.72
N GLN A 32 3.38 -0.70 -21.42
CA GLN A 32 3.58 -1.15 -20.04
C GLN A 32 5.01 -0.86 -19.58
N LEU A 33 5.15 -0.13 -18.48
CA LEU A 33 6.47 0.12 -17.88
C LEU A 33 7.20 -1.19 -17.53
N THR A 34 6.46 -2.23 -17.13
CA THR A 34 7.04 -3.55 -16.82
C THR A 34 7.73 -4.20 -17.99
N ASP A 35 7.24 -3.99 -19.22
CA ASP A 35 7.86 -4.53 -20.44
C ASP A 35 9.18 -3.81 -20.76
N ALA A 36 9.21 -2.49 -20.56
CA ALA A 36 10.43 -1.71 -20.67
C ALA A 36 11.46 -2.11 -19.59
N LEU A 37 11.03 -2.32 -18.36
CA LEU A 37 11.88 -2.80 -17.26
C LEU A 37 12.45 -4.20 -17.56
N GLN A 38 11.66 -5.07 -18.17
CA GLN A 38 12.12 -6.40 -18.57
C GLN A 38 13.22 -6.30 -19.64
N THR A 39 13.08 -5.39 -20.60
CA THR A 39 14.10 -5.12 -21.60
C THR A 39 15.40 -4.63 -20.97
N LEU A 40 15.31 -3.65 -20.05
CA LEU A 40 16.48 -3.15 -19.31
C LEU A 40 17.13 -4.24 -18.44
N ALA A 41 16.31 -5.10 -17.82
CA ALA A 41 16.78 -6.19 -16.97
C ALA A 41 17.54 -7.25 -17.76
N ALA A 42 17.20 -7.48 -19.03
CA ALA A 42 17.92 -8.41 -19.91
C ALA A 42 19.39 -7.99 -20.13
N ASP A 43 19.64 -6.68 -20.10
CA ASP A 43 21.01 -6.12 -20.22
C ASP A 43 21.75 -6.08 -18.86
N GLY A 44 21.13 -6.59 -17.79
CA GLY A 44 21.75 -6.65 -16.46
C GLY A 44 21.84 -5.32 -15.73
N THR A 45 21.13 -4.29 -16.20
CA THR A 45 21.20 -2.93 -15.63
C THR A 45 20.15 -2.66 -14.55
N VAL A 46 19.21 -3.60 -14.32
CA VAL A 46 18.16 -3.46 -13.31
C VAL A 46 18.48 -4.27 -12.05
N HIS A 47 18.44 -3.61 -10.92
CA HIS A 47 18.67 -4.22 -9.60
C HIS A 47 17.39 -4.20 -8.76
N GLY A 48 17.02 -5.34 -8.19
CA GLY A 48 15.95 -5.44 -7.20
C GLY A 48 16.51 -5.20 -5.80
N VAL A 49 15.90 -4.26 -5.09
CA VAL A 49 16.23 -4.01 -3.68
C VAL A 49 15.17 -4.68 -2.80
N VAL A 50 15.60 -5.64 -1.99
CA VAL A 50 14.76 -6.21 -0.94
C VAL A 50 14.82 -5.28 0.26
N PHE A 51 13.69 -4.75 0.68
CA PHE A 51 13.62 -3.86 1.83
C PHE A 51 12.99 -4.56 3.04
N ASP A 52 13.40 -4.15 4.22
CA ASP A 52 12.76 -4.55 5.48
C ASP A 52 11.69 -3.50 5.84
N GLY A 53 10.42 -3.89 5.80
CA GLY A 53 9.32 -2.97 6.04
C GLY A 53 7.95 -3.57 5.73
N LEU A 54 6.91 -2.82 6.04
CA LEU A 54 5.53 -3.22 5.78
C LEU A 54 5.02 -2.57 4.50
N ARG A 55 4.42 -3.36 3.64
CA ARG A 55 3.66 -2.89 2.49
C ARG A 55 2.17 -2.94 2.79
N TYR A 56 1.47 -1.89 2.42
CA TYR A 56 0.01 -1.83 2.50
C TYR A 56 -0.58 -1.61 1.10
N ASP A 57 -1.69 -2.30 0.81
CA ASP A 57 -2.44 -2.10 -0.42
C ASP A 57 -3.63 -1.18 -0.17
N THR A 58 -3.43 0.11 -0.41
CA THR A 58 -4.48 1.11 -0.20
C THR A 58 -5.55 1.11 -1.30
N GLY A 59 -5.38 0.34 -2.36
CA GLY A 59 -6.40 0.08 -3.37
C GLY A 59 -7.45 -0.95 -2.91
N ASP A 60 -7.09 -1.84 -1.98
CA ASP A 60 -8.04 -2.72 -1.29
C ASP A 60 -8.71 -1.98 -0.13
N LYS A 61 -10.05 -1.98 -0.09
CA LYS A 61 -10.82 -1.23 0.93
C LYS A 61 -10.55 -1.71 2.36
N ALA A 62 -10.42 -3.02 2.56
CA ALA A 62 -10.18 -3.58 3.88
C ALA A 62 -8.74 -3.31 4.34
N ASP A 63 -7.78 -3.43 3.43
CA ASP A 63 -6.37 -3.12 3.72
C ASP A 63 -6.15 -1.63 3.97
N TYR A 64 -6.88 -0.75 3.26
CA TYR A 64 -6.88 0.68 3.54
C TYR A 64 -7.29 0.97 4.99
N LEU A 65 -8.42 0.41 5.45
CA LEU A 65 -8.89 0.60 6.83
C LEU A 65 -7.90 0.04 7.87
N ARG A 66 -7.36 -1.15 7.62
CA ARG A 66 -6.31 -1.74 8.47
C ARG A 66 -5.07 -0.86 8.54
N THR A 67 -4.67 -0.27 7.40
CA THR A 67 -3.54 0.64 7.31
C THR A 67 -3.76 1.89 8.15
N VAL A 68 -4.94 2.51 8.04
CA VAL A 68 -5.30 3.69 8.84
C VAL A 68 -5.18 3.39 10.33
N VAL A 69 -5.77 2.28 10.79
CA VAL A 69 -5.71 1.87 12.20
C VAL A 69 -4.26 1.64 12.64
N ARG A 70 -3.47 0.89 11.87
CA ARG A 70 -2.07 0.59 12.23
C ARG A 70 -1.22 1.85 12.32
N LEU A 71 -1.36 2.76 11.34
CA LEU A 71 -0.61 4.01 11.33
C LEU A 71 -1.05 4.94 12.47
N ALA A 72 -2.34 5.00 12.79
CA ALA A 72 -2.83 5.78 13.92
C ALA A 72 -2.27 5.26 15.25
N CYS A 73 -2.28 3.95 15.48
CA CYS A 73 -1.71 3.34 16.68
C CYS A 73 -0.19 3.57 16.81
N ALA A 74 0.52 3.65 15.70
CA ALA A 74 1.97 3.82 15.69
C ALA A 74 2.42 5.29 15.91
N ARG A 75 1.51 6.25 15.88
CA ARG A 75 1.85 7.67 16.07
C ARG A 75 2.16 7.97 17.54
N PRO A 76 3.25 8.69 17.84
CA PRO A 76 3.59 9.05 19.23
C PRO A 76 2.57 9.98 19.90
N ASP A 77 1.92 10.85 19.12
CA ASP A 77 0.99 11.88 19.59
C ASP A 77 -0.45 11.37 19.77
N LEU A 78 -0.87 10.36 19.01
CA LEU A 78 -2.24 9.84 19.00
C LEU A 78 -2.34 8.38 19.46
N GLY A 79 -1.28 7.61 19.25
CA GLY A 79 -1.31 6.16 19.36
C GLY A 79 -1.76 5.62 20.71
N PRO A 80 -1.29 6.14 21.84
CA PRO A 80 -1.70 5.64 23.15
C PRO A 80 -3.21 5.77 23.38
N GLU A 81 -3.76 6.98 23.22
CA GLU A 81 -5.19 7.26 23.42
C GLU A 81 -6.05 6.49 22.42
N PHE A 82 -5.66 6.50 21.14
CA PHE A 82 -6.38 5.80 20.09
C PHE A 82 -6.40 4.29 20.31
N THR A 83 -5.29 3.72 20.76
CA THR A 83 -5.20 2.27 21.04
C THR A 83 -6.12 1.86 22.19
N ASP A 84 -6.20 2.67 23.24
CA ASP A 84 -7.08 2.37 24.38
C ASP A 84 -8.56 2.50 24.01
N TRP A 85 -8.91 3.53 23.23
CA TRP A 85 -10.25 3.64 22.65
C TRP A 85 -10.58 2.43 21.76
N LEU A 86 -9.65 2.01 20.89
CA LEU A 86 -9.84 0.88 19.96
C LEU A 86 -10.09 -0.43 20.71
N LYS A 87 -9.36 -0.71 21.79
CA LYS A 87 -9.60 -1.88 22.64
C LYS A 87 -11.02 -1.89 23.22
N GLY A 88 -11.47 -0.75 23.74
CA GLY A 88 -12.84 -0.58 24.24
C GLY A 88 -13.88 -0.80 23.13
N PHE A 89 -13.66 -0.22 21.96
CA PHE A 89 -14.56 -0.39 20.83
C PHE A 89 -14.67 -1.86 20.38
N VAL A 90 -13.55 -2.57 20.26
CA VAL A 90 -13.55 -3.99 19.90
C VAL A 90 -14.30 -4.82 20.94
N ALA A 91 -14.13 -4.55 22.24
CA ALA A 91 -14.87 -5.22 23.31
C ALA A 91 -16.40 -5.04 23.18
N THR A 92 -16.86 -3.85 22.74
CA THR A 92 -18.31 -3.63 22.48
C THR A 92 -18.84 -4.46 21.31
N LEU A 93 -18.03 -4.68 20.27
CA LEU A 93 -18.41 -5.54 19.15
C LEU A 93 -18.52 -7.00 19.55
N GLU A 94 -17.63 -7.49 20.42
CA GLU A 94 -17.62 -8.86 20.92
C GLU A 94 -18.78 -9.14 21.88
N SER A 95 -19.16 -8.16 22.72
CA SER A 95 -20.32 -8.27 23.63
C SER A 95 -21.67 -8.18 22.93
N GLY A 96 -21.70 -7.88 21.63
CA GLY A 96 -22.94 -7.67 20.87
C GLY A 96 -23.68 -6.39 21.26
N GLU A 97 -23.07 -5.53 22.05
CA GLU A 97 -23.60 -4.24 22.42
C GLU A 97 -23.62 -3.33 21.18
N LYS A 98 -24.80 -2.95 20.68
CA LYS A 98 -24.93 -2.00 19.59
C LYS A 98 -24.21 -0.72 19.98
N ALA A 99 -23.18 -0.34 19.24
CA ALA A 99 -22.47 0.92 19.38
C ALA A 99 -23.50 2.04 19.63
N GLY A 100 -23.44 2.62 20.82
CA GLY A 100 -24.47 3.55 21.29
C GLY A 100 -24.70 4.65 20.27
N ARG A 101 -25.95 4.86 19.88
CA ARG A 101 -26.37 6.08 19.18
C ARG A 101 -25.93 7.25 20.04
N GLY A 102 -24.95 8.01 19.55
CA GLY A 102 -24.52 9.23 20.22
C GLY A 102 -25.75 10.04 20.64
N ARG A 103 -25.85 10.37 21.92
CA ARG A 103 -26.79 11.37 22.38
C ARG A 103 -26.46 12.65 21.62
N GLY A 104 -27.40 13.10 20.80
CA GLY A 104 -27.26 14.37 20.11
C GLY A 104 -26.91 15.46 21.11
N LEU A 105 -25.92 16.28 20.78
CA LEU A 105 -25.75 17.57 21.42
C LEU A 105 -27.07 18.34 21.20
N ALA A 106 -27.81 18.54 22.25
CA ALA A 106 -28.81 19.59 22.30
C ALA A 106 -28.07 20.93 22.37
N ALA A 107 -28.40 21.81 21.44
CA ALA A 107 -27.94 23.18 21.38
C ALA A 107 -28.38 23.97 22.63
#